data_3e69c045dcb70bc9532831fc41f7c771
#
_entry.id   3e69c045dcb70bc9532831fc41f7c771
#
_cell.length_a   1.000
_cell.length_b   1.000
_cell.length_c   1.000
_cell.angle_alpha   90.00
_cell.angle_beta   90.00
_cell.angle_gamma   90.00
#
_symmetry.space_group_name_H-M   'P 1'
#
loop_
_entity.id
_entity.type
_entity.pdbx_description
1 polymer ?
#
loop_
_entity_poly.entity_id
_entity_poly.type
_entity_poly.pdbx_seq_one_letter_code
_entity_poly.pdbx_strand_id
1 'polypeptide(L)'
;MNKSIANWDTLSDEEKKKAAELLKGQPALNPATVHPAAKFFEENGWVKIEKYIDTNMANLMYHHIQLEAQRLAYFEDNSIEVAEDIHGTFTDHQAPGDFSKYGDPIFDALLSMGTEKMCELTGKDLIPTYSYHRLYTQGTELKRHKDRPSCEISTTLCIGYDNSNVDASKYPDWDWPMFVGPVSGEKGTDGMPIHMKPGDMLIYRGDVVEHWREPLWGNNHAQVFLHYNEKEGQYNIPFDGRPLLGMPATFRSKEALDKNDDVNTETQTTEPVKNGKVIY
;
A
#
# COMPACT_ATOMS: atom_id res chain seq x y z
N MET A 1 -20.23 20.96 18.75
CA MET A 1 -19.29 22.11 18.77
C MET A 1 -17.98 21.59 18.19
N ASN A 2 -17.70 21.86 16.92
CA ASN A 2 -16.44 21.51 16.27
C ASN A 2 -15.32 22.39 16.83
N LYS A 3 -14.42 21.82 17.62
CA LYS A 3 -13.15 22.47 17.91
C LYS A 3 -12.28 22.28 16.66
N SER A 4 -12.06 23.36 15.92
CA SER A 4 -11.04 23.40 14.85
C SER A 4 -9.69 23.01 15.47
N ILE A 5 -9.01 22.07 14.84
CA ILE A 5 -7.61 21.76 15.16
C ILE A 5 -6.82 23.04 14.87
N ALA A 6 -6.33 23.70 15.91
CA ALA A 6 -5.48 24.88 15.74
C ALA A 6 -4.19 24.45 15.03
N ASN A 7 -3.91 25.06 13.89
CA ASN A 7 -2.66 24.81 13.16
C ASN A 7 -1.51 25.32 14.06
N TRP A 8 -0.52 24.45 14.35
CA TRP A 8 0.65 24.75 15.19
C TRP A 8 1.35 26.06 14.78
N ASP A 9 1.39 26.35 13.49
CA ASP A 9 2.05 27.55 12.95
C ASP A 9 1.30 28.86 13.26
N THR A 10 0.02 28.78 13.63
CA THR A 10 -0.81 29.93 14.00
C THR A 10 -0.85 30.22 15.50
N LEU A 11 -0.23 29.38 16.33
CA LEU A 11 -0.16 29.57 17.76
C LEU A 11 0.90 30.61 18.14
N SER A 12 0.59 31.45 19.13
CA SER A 12 1.55 32.37 19.75
C SER A 12 2.66 31.61 20.48
N ASP A 13 3.81 32.22 20.71
CA ASP A 13 4.92 31.60 21.42
C ASP A 13 4.55 31.13 22.83
N GLU A 14 3.60 31.81 23.46
CA GLU A 14 3.08 31.46 24.79
C GLU A 14 2.18 30.23 24.75
N GLU A 15 1.36 30.10 23.71
CA GLU A 15 0.51 28.93 23.47
C GLU A 15 1.35 27.69 23.08
N LYS A 16 2.40 27.89 22.25
CA LYS A 16 3.38 26.84 21.90
C LYS A 16 4.12 26.36 23.15
N LYS A 17 4.53 27.28 24.02
CA LYS A 17 5.20 26.94 25.28
C LYS A 17 4.29 26.18 26.25
N LYS A 18 3.01 26.56 26.31
CA LYS A 18 2.00 25.89 27.15
C LYS A 18 1.64 24.50 26.61
N ALA A 19 1.55 24.35 25.29
CA ALA A 19 1.37 23.07 24.64
C ALA A 19 2.59 22.15 24.83
N ALA A 20 3.80 22.68 24.73
CA ALA A 20 5.04 21.95 25.01
C ALA A 20 5.18 21.52 26.46
N GLU A 21 4.69 22.31 27.43
CA GLU A 21 4.66 21.94 28.85
C GLU A 21 3.62 20.84 29.12
N LEU A 22 2.45 20.88 28.47
CA LEU A 22 1.44 19.83 28.56
C LEU A 22 1.95 18.50 27.97
N LEU A 23 2.77 18.56 26.93
CA LEU A 23 3.41 17.38 26.33
C LEU A 23 4.56 16.82 27.17
N LYS A 24 5.27 17.65 27.95
CA LYS A 24 6.33 17.19 28.87
C LYS A 24 5.83 16.38 30.07
N GLY A 25 4.55 16.44 30.37
CA GLY A 25 3.92 15.68 31.45
C GLY A 25 3.26 14.37 30.99
N GLN A 26 3.30 14.03 29.72
CA GLN A 26 2.85 12.72 29.28
C GLN A 26 3.93 11.69 29.66
N PRO A 27 3.57 10.64 30.42
CA PRO A 27 4.52 9.58 30.71
C PRO A 27 5.03 8.99 29.39
N ALA A 28 6.33 8.80 29.27
CA ALA A 28 6.88 7.96 28.22
C ALA A 28 6.02 6.69 28.14
N LEU A 29 5.56 6.34 26.94
CA LEU A 29 4.65 5.20 26.71
C LEU A 29 5.07 4.05 27.62
N ASN A 30 4.21 3.72 28.59
CA ASN A 30 4.45 2.64 29.52
C ASN A 30 4.63 1.36 28.69
N PRO A 31 5.74 0.61 28.81
CA PRO A 31 5.92 -0.66 28.06
C PRO A 31 4.75 -1.63 28.22
N ALA A 32 3.94 -1.47 29.28
CA ALA A 32 2.71 -2.24 29.49
C ALA A 32 1.52 -1.83 28.57
N THR A 33 1.66 -0.76 27.78
CA THR A 33 0.62 -0.25 26.85
C THR A 33 0.94 -0.40 25.38
N VAL A 34 2.06 -1.06 25.03
CA VAL A 34 2.40 -1.34 23.63
C VAL A 34 1.33 -2.27 23.04
N HIS A 35 0.74 -1.88 21.92
CA HIS A 35 -0.25 -2.70 21.23
C HIS A 35 0.35 -4.07 20.88
N PRO A 36 -0.35 -5.21 21.11
CA PRO A 36 0.20 -6.54 20.82
C PRO A 36 0.69 -6.71 19.39
N ALA A 37 0.01 -6.08 18.42
CA ALA A 37 0.42 -6.07 17.02
C ALA A 37 1.79 -5.41 16.82
N ALA A 38 2.11 -4.32 17.54
CA ALA A 38 3.38 -3.63 17.42
C ALA A 38 4.56 -4.51 17.87
N LYS A 39 4.37 -5.27 18.95
CA LYS A 39 5.38 -6.24 19.37
C LYS A 39 5.58 -7.34 18.33
N PHE A 40 4.50 -7.91 17.80
CA PHE A 40 4.57 -8.94 16.76
C PHE A 40 5.23 -8.41 15.48
N PHE A 41 4.88 -7.17 15.07
CA PHE A 41 5.46 -6.50 13.92
C PHE A 41 6.98 -6.31 14.08
N GLU A 42 7.44 -5.86 15.24
CA GLU A 42 8.87 -5.67 15.49
C GLU A 42 9.65 -6.98 15.43
N GLU A 43 9.08 -8.08 15.97
CA GLU A 43 9.71 -9.39 16.00
C GLU A 43 9.73 -10.09 14.63
N ASN A 44 8.69 -9.89 13.80
CA ASN A 44 8.46 -10.66 12.56
C ASN A 44 8.63 -9.84 11.28
N GLY A 45 8.64 -8.50 11.37
CA GLY A 45 8.68 -7.60 10.21
C GLY A 45 7.35 -7.48 9.46
N TRP A 46 6.30 -8.13 9.96
CA TRP A 46 4.94 -8.05 9.42
C TRP A 46 3.89 -8.35 10.50
N VAL A 47 2.64 -7.90 10.26
CA VAL A 47 1.48 -8.28 11.09
C VAL A 47 0.20 -8.22 10.25
N LYS A 48 -0.67 -9.22 10.41
CA LYS A 48 -2.01 -9.23 9.81
C LYS A 48 -3.01 -8.60 10.78
N ILE A 49 -3.84 -7.70 10.27
CA ILE A 49 -4.96 -7.08 10.99
C ILE A 49 -6.26 -7.52 10.31
N GLU A 50 -7.06 -8.30 11.01
CA GLU A 50 -8.36 -8.72 10.50
C GLU A 50 -9.36 -7.57 10.59
N LYS A 51 -10.19 -7.42 9.55
CA LYS A 51 -11.26 -6.41 9.48
C LYS A 51 -10.76 -4.99 9.79
N TYR A 52 -9.64 -4.61 9.18
CA TYR A 52 -9.14 -3.23 9.27
C TYR A 52 -10.18 -2.22 8.76
N ILE A 53 -10.91 -2.59 7.70
CA ILE A 53 -12.14 -1.91 7.26
C ILE A 53 -13.32 -2.90 7.29
N ASP A 54 -14.53 -2.39 7.41
CA ASP A 54 -15.72 -3.23 7.35
C ASP A 54 -16.04 -3.71 5.92
N THR A 55 -16.83 -4.78 5.83
CA THR A 55 -17.14 -5.44 4.57
C THR A 55 -17.91 -4.53 3.59
N ASN A 56 -18.76 -3.60 4.07
CA ASN A 56 -19.49 -2.70 3.18
C ASN A 56 -18.55 -1.68 2.56
N MET A 57 -17.60 -1.17 3.34
CA MET A 57 -16.56 -0.28 2.83
C MET A 57 -15.68 -1.01 1.82
N ALA A 58 -15.24 -2.24 2.11
CA ALA A 58 -14.48 -3.06 1.17
C ALA A 58 -15.26 -3.29 -0.13
N ASN A 59 -16.54 -3.65 -0.06
CA ASN A 59 -17.40 -3.85 -1.24
C ASN A 59 -17.54 -2.56 -2.06
N LEU A 60 -17.75 -1.41 -1.42
CA LEU A 60 -17.83 -0.13 -2.13
C LEU A 60 -16.52 0.18 -2.88
N MET A 61 -15.39 0.00 -2.22
CA MET A 61 -14.07 0.21 -2.82
C MET A 61 -13.77 -0.79 -3.95
N TYR A 62 -14.21 -2.04 -3.82
CA TYR A 62 -14.08 -3.05 -4.87
C TYR A 62 -14.83 -2.64 -6.14
N HIS A 63 -16.09 -2.21 -6.01
CA HIS A 63 -16.87 -1.70 -7.15
C HIS A 63 -16.25 -0.42 -7.73
N HIS A 64 -15.71 0.47 -6.90
CA HIS A 64 -15.00 1.66 -7.36
C HIS A 64 -13.82 1.28 -8.27
N ILE A 65 -12.94 0.38 -7.82
CA ILE A 65 -11.78 -0.08 -8.60
C ILE A 65 -12.22 -0.74 -9.92
N GLN A 66 -13.27 -1.59 -9.88
CA GLN A 66 -13.78 -2.23 -11.09
C GLN A 66 -14.33 -1.21 -12.10
N LEU A 67 -15.03 -0.17 -11.63
CA LEU A 67 -15.55 0.90 -12.51
C LEU A 67 -14.41 1.74 -13.10
N GLU A 68 -13.36 2.01 -12.35
CA GLU A 68 -12.18 2.72 -12.87
C GLU A 68 -11.49 1.91 -13.97
N ALA A 69 -11.27 0.61 -13.73
CA ALA A 69 -10.68 -0.28 -14.72
C ALA A 69 -11.53 -0.38 -16.00
N GLN A 70 -12.84 -0.55 -15.85
CA GLN A 70 -13.78 -0.60 -17.00
C GLN A 70 -13.79 0.72 -17.77
N ARG A 71 -13.73 1.85 -17.08
CA ARG A 71 -13.68 3.18 -17.71
C ARG A 71 -12.40 3.37 -18.52
N LEU A 72 -11.24 2.98 -17.95
CA LEU A 72 -9.97 3.07 -18.68
C LEU A 72 -9.96 2.16 -19.89
N ALA A 73 -10.41 0.90 -19.77
CA ALA A 73 -10.52 -0.03 -20.89
C ALA A 73 -11.43 0.54 -22.00
N TYR A 74 -12.56 1.16 -21.63
CA TYR A 74 -13.42 1.83 -22.61
C TYR A 74 -12.71 2.96 -23.35
N PHE A 75 -11.89 3.76 -22.65
CA PHE A 75 -11.11 4.82 -23.29
C PHE A 75 -10.11 4.27 -24.29
N GLU A 76 -9.36 3.21 -23.92
CA GLU A 76 -8.41 2.55 -24.81
C GLU A 76 -9.09 1.93 -26.04
N ASP A 77 -10.18 1.18 -25.85
CA ASP A 77 -10.94 0.54 -26.93
C ASP A 77 -11.52 1.55 -27.94
N ASN A 78 -11.79 2.78 -27.48
CA ASN A 78 -12.32 3.85 -28.34
C ASN A 78 -11.25 4.87 -28.76
N SER A 79 -9.97 4.60 -28.51
CA SER A 79 -8.84 5.50 -28.83
C SER A 79 -8.99 6.90 -28.25
N ILE A 80 -9.54 6.99 -27.03
CA ILE A 80 -9.67 8.23 -26.27
C ILE A 80 -8.39 8.41 -25.44
N GLU A 81 -7.60 9.41 -25.78
CA GLU A 81 -6.40 9.74 -25.02
C GLU A 81 -6.77 10.35 -23.66
N VAL A 82 -6.21 9.78 -22.59
CA VAL A 82 -6.37 10.24 -21.21
C VAL A 82 -5.02 10.25 -20.50
N ALA A 83 -4.91 11.06 -19.45
CA ALA A 83 -3.72 11.12 -18.64
C ALA A 83 -3.67 9.90 -17.70
N GLU A 84 -2.69 9.01 -17.87
CA GLU A 84 -2.53 7.79 -17.08
C GLU A 84 -2.38 8.06 -15.59
N ASP A 85 -1.70 9.14 -15.21
CA ASP A 85 -1.50 9.55 -13.82
C ASP A 85 -2.80 10.00 -13.12
N ILE A 86 -3.89 10.25 -13.89
CA ILE A 86 -5.22 10.60 -13.37
C ILE A 86 -6.18 9.42 -13.47
N HIS A 87 -6.11 8.67 -14.56
CA HIS A 87 -7.09 7.62 -14.87
C HIS A 87 -6.61 6.20 -14.55
N GLY A 88 -5.32 6.03 -14.21
CA GLY A 88 -4.67 4.74 -14.03
C GLY A 88 -4.06 4.22 -15.33
N THR A 89 -3.50 3.02 -15.28
CA THR A 89 -2.80 2.39 -16.42
C THR A 89 -2.95 0.87 -16.40
N PHE A 90 -2.78 0.24 -17.58
CA PHE A 90 -2.58 -1.21 -17.74
C PHE A 90 -1.11 -1.57 -18.04
N THR A 91 -0.19 -0.58 -17.94
CA THR A 91 1.22 -0.76 -18.34
C THR A 91 2.19 -0.89 -17.16
N ASP A 92 1.66 -1.08 -15.92
CA ASP A 92 2.51 -1.29 -14.74
C ASP A 92 3.44 -2.49 -14.95
N HIS A 93 4.76 -2.27 -14.84
CA HIS A 93 5.78 -3.27 -15.12
C HIS A 93 5.76 -4.49 -14.18
N GLN A 94 5.22 -4.35 -12.96
CA GLN A 94 5.07 -5.46 -12.00
C GLN A 94 3.85 -6.33 -12.30
N ALA A 95 2.83 -5.78 -12.96
CA ALA A 95 1.58 -6.47 -13.29
C ALA A 95 1.06 -5.98 -14.66
N PRO A 96 1.79 -6.26 -15.76
CA PRO A 96 1.40 -5.80 -17.09
C PRO A 96 0.06 -6.39 -17.53
N GLY A 97 -0.85 -5.54 -17.98
CA GLY A 97 -2.22 -5.90 -18.35
C GLY A 97 -3.25 -5.78 -17.23
N ASP A 98 -2.82 -5.60 -15.99
CA ASP A 98 -3.71 -5.34 -14.87
C ASP A 98 -3.91 -3.85 -14.63
N PHE A 99 -5.11 -3.48 -14.23
CA PHE A 99 -5.39 -2.08 -13.88
C PHE A 99 -4.66 -1.67 -12.62
N SER A 100 -4.02 -0.51 -12.67
CA SER A 100 -3.35 0.07 -11.51
C SER A 100 -3.44 1.60 -11.51
N LYS A 101 -3.42 2.20 -10.31
CA LYS A 101 -3.47 3.65 -10.15
C LYS A 101 -2.77 4.10 -8.89
N TYR A 102 -2.01 5.19 -9.01
CA TYR A 102 -1.32 5.88 -7.93
C TYR A 102 -2.19 7.03 -7.40
N GLY A 103 -2.21 7.22 -6.07
CA GLY A 103 -2.68 8.45 -5.43
C GLY A 103 -4.17 8.75 -5.63
N ASP A 104 -5.02 7.72 -5.73
CA ASP A 104 -6.47 7.92 -5.82
C ASP A 104 -6.98 8.65 -4.56
N PRO A 105 -7.80 9.72 -4.70
CA PRO A 105 -8.27 10.51 -3.56
C PRO A 105 -8.99 9.72 -2.47
N ILE A 106 -9.73 8.65 -2.82
CA ILE A 106 -10.43 7.80 -1.84
C ILE A 106 -9.40 7.02 -1.00
N PHE A 107 -8.39 6.45 -1.64
CA PHE A 107 -7.37 5.67 -0.95
C PHE A 107 -6.32 6.53 -0.25
N ASP A 108 -6.01 7.71 -0.77
CA ASP A 108 -5.21 8.71 -0.05
C ASP A 108 -5.95 9.28 1.18
N ALA A 109 -7.29 9.38 1.15
CA ALA A 109 -8.07 9.71 2.34
C ALA A 109 -7.99 8.57 3.38
N LEU A 110 -8.09 7.29 2.96
CA LEU A 110 -7.91 6.14 3.85
C LEU A 110 -6.50 6.10 4.44
N LEU A 111 -5.47 6.38 3.64
CA LEU A 111 -4.07 6.50 4.06
C LEU A 111 -3.93 7.54 5.18
N SER A 112 -4.47 8.75 4.96
CA SER A 112 -4.42 9.84 5.94
C SER A 112 -5.16 9.50 7.24
N MET A 113 -6.37 9.00 7.13
CA MET A 113 -7.21 8.61 8.28
C MET A 113 -6.57 7.46 9.09
N GLY A 114 -5.87 6.56 8.41
CA GLY A 114 -5.24 5.39 9.02
C GLY A 114 -3.91 5.67 9.72
N THR A 115 -3.29 6.84 9.53
CA THR A 115 -1.91 7.12 9.99
C THR A 115 -1.73 6.90 11.49
N GLU A 116 -2.60 7.45 12.33
CA GLU A 116 -2.53 7.28 13.79
C GLU A 116 -2.65 5.80 14.19
N LYS A 117 -3.60 5.09 13.56
CA LYS A 117 -3.77 3.66 13.80
C LYS A 117 -2.56 2.85 13.36
N MET A 118 -1.91 3.24 12.26
CA MET A 118 -0.68 2.60 11.80
C MET A 118 0.48 2.82 12.78
N CYS A 119 0.62 4.03 13.35
CA CYS A 119 1.59 4.28 14.42
C CYS A 119 1.36 3.35 15.63
N GLU A 120 0.10 3.19 16.04
CA GLU A 120 -0.27 2.29 17.14
C GLU A 120 0.06 0.81 16.83
N LEU A 121 -0.29 0.34 15.63
CA LEU A 121 -0.13 -1.05 15.20
C LEU A 121 1.33 -1.46 14.95
N THR A 122 2.19 -0.51 14.58
CA THR A 122 3.61 -0.76 14.31
C THR A 122 4.52 -0.35 15.46
N GLY A 123 4.03 0.49 16.39
CA GLY A 123 4.84 1.09 17.45
C GLY A 123 5.82 2.16 16.95
N LYS A 124 5.61 2.70 15.74
CA LYS A 124 6.48 3.66 15.08
C LYS A 124 5.79 5.02 14.89
N ASP A 125 6.55 6.11 14.87
CA ASP A 125 6.04 7.43 14.49
C ASP A 125 6.12 7.58 12.96
N LEU A 126 4.97 7.51 12.29
CA LEU A 126 4.87 7.39 10.85
C LEU A 126 4.29 8.64 10.20
N ILE A 127 4.75 8.90 8.97
CA ILE A 127 4.14 9.84 8.04
C ILE A 127 3.55 9.09 6.84
N PRO A 128 2.38 9.51 6.30
CA PRO A 128 1.82 8.94 5.09
C PRO A 128 2.61 9.38 3.86
N THR A 129 2.84 8.46 2.93
CA THR A 129 3.52 8.73 1.66
C THR A 129 2.54 8.73 0.50
N TYR A 130 2.02 7.58 0.09
CA TYR A 130 1.04 7.50 -0.99
C TYR A 130 0.20 6.23 -0.89
N SER A 131 -0.93 6.23 -1.58
CA SER A 131 -1.71 5.03 -1.86
C SER A 131 -1.46 4.55 -3.28
N TYR A 132 -1.62 3.25 -3.47
CA TYR A 132 -1.63 2.60 -4.78
C TYR A 132 -2.70 1.52 -4.78
N HIS A 133 -3.32 1.23 -5.92
CA HIS A 133 -4.23 0.08 -5.99
C HIS A 133 -4.11 -0.65 -7.32
N ARG A 134 -4.47 -1.93 -7.30
CA ARG A 134 -4.49 -2.80 -8.46
C ARG A 134 -5.74 -3.66 -8.48
N LEU A 135 -6.22 -3.93 -9.69
CA LEU A 135 -7.15 -5.00 -9.99
C LEU A 135 -6.41 -6.06 -10.80
N TYR A 136 -5.92 -7.06 -10.12
CA TYR A 136 -5.24 -8.20 -10.73
C TYR A 136 -6.24 -9.10 -11.46
N THR A 137 -5.80 -9.70 -12.56
CA THR A 137 -6.58 -10.63 -13.38
C THR A 137 -6.01 -12.04 -13.36
N GLN A 138 -6.77 -13.02 -13.85
CA GLN A 138 -6.35 -14.41 -13.85
C GLN A 138 -4.99 -14.62 -14.52
N GLY A 139 -4.11 -15.36 -13.88
CA GLY A 139 -2.77 -15.67 -14.35
C GLY A 139 -1.69 -14.68 -13.91
N THR A 140 -2.06 -13.53 -13.34
CA THR A 140 -1.07 -12.57 -12.83
C THR A 140 -0.29 -13.16 -11.67
N GLU A 141 1.02 -13.00 -11.74
CA GLU A 141 2.00 -13.33 -10.71
C GLU A 141 2.64 -12.04 -10.20
N LEU A 142 2.74 -11.86 -8.89
CA LEU A 142 3.58 -10.82 -8.32
C LEU A 142 4.92 -11.43 -7.96
N LYS A 143 5.94 -11.16 -8.78
CA LYS A 143 7.28 -11.72 -8.58
C LYS A 143 7.85 -11.30 -7.24
N ARG A 144 8.70 -12.17 -6.68
CA ARG A 144 9.42 -11.93 -5.43
C ARG A 144 10.25 -10.66 -5.52
N HIS A 145 10.02 -9.71 -4.61
CA HIS A 145 10.69 -8.42 -4.60
C HIS A 145 10.71 -7.81 -3.19
N LYS A 146 11.38 -6.69 -3.06
CA LYS A 146 11.29 -5.74 -1.97
C LYS A 146 10.81 -4.42 -2.55
N ASP A 147 10.12 -3.64 -1.73
CA ASP A 147 9.63 -2.33 -2.13
C ASP A 147 10.76 -1.29 -2.18
N ARG A 148 10.47 -0.17 -2.82
CA ARG A 148 11.35 1.00 -2.84
C ARG A 148 11.35 1.72 -1.48
N PRO A 149 12.36 2.58 -1.19
CA PRO A 149 12.49 3.24 0.11
C PRO A 149 11.30 4.04 0.60
N SER A 150 10.50 4.64 -0.30
CA SER A 150 9.26 5.36 0.08
C SER A 150 8.13 4.43 0.54
N CYS A 151 8.37 3.13 0.59
CA CYS A 151 7.48 2.07 1.04
C CYS A 151 8.08 1.31 2.24
N GLU A 152 8.76 2.02 3.12
CA GLU A 152 9.43 1.43 4.30
C GLU A 152 8.44 0.61 5.15
N ILE A 153 7.28 1.17 5.44
CA ILE A 153 6.15 0.48 6.05
C ILE A 153 5.03 0.41 5.03
N SER A 154 4.89 -0.75 4.43
CA SER A 154 3.90 -1.04 3.42
C SER A 154 2.68 -1.75 4.00
N THR A 155 1.55 -1.57 3.36
CA THR A 155 0.37 -2.39 3.62
C THR A 155 -0.16 -2.98 2.33
N THR A 156 -0.81 -4.14 2.42
CA THR A 156 -1.72 -4.65 1.40
C THR A 156 -3.06 -4.92 2.06
N LEU A 157 -4.08 -4.20 1.62
CA LEU A 157 -5.46 -4.32 2.08
C LEU A 157 -6.26 -5.10 1.05
N CYS A 158 -6.77 -6.27 1.42
CA CYS A 158 -7.66 -7.04 0.56
C CYS A 158 -9.00 -6.33 0.43
N ILE A 159 -9.34 -5.89 -0.77
CA ILE A 159 -10.59 -5.16 -1.03
C ILE A 159 -11.69 -6.10 -1.47
N GLY A 160 -11.39 -7.04 -2.36
CA GLY A 160 -12.36 -7.99 -2.88
C GLY A 160 -11.77 -8.84 -3.98
N TYR A 161 -12.46 -9.93 -4.31
CA TYR A 161 -12.04 -10.84 -5.37
C TYR A 161 -13.25 -11.61 -5.93
N ASP A 162 -13.09 -12.08 -7.15
CA ASP A 162 -14.00 -13.03 -7.79
C ASP A 162 -13.28 -14.36 -8.04
N ASN A 163 -13.64 -15.37 -7.26
CA ASN A 163 -13.13 -16.73 -7.34
C ASN A 163 -14.17 -17.72 -7.91
N SER A 164 -15.19 -17.23 -8.61
CA SER A 164 -16.29 -18.07 -9.11
C SER A 164 -15.83 -19.15 -10.10
N ASN A 165 -14.66 -18.99 -10.71
CA ASN A 165 -14.01 -19.95 -11.61
C ASN A 165 -13.10 -20.96 -10.87
N VAL A 166 -12.86 -20.80 -9.57
CA VAL A 166 -12.05 -21.73 -8.77
C VAL A 166 -12.94 -22.86 -8.25
N ASP A 167 -12.47 -24.11 -8.40
CA ASP A 167 -13.21 -25.30 -7.92
C ASP A 167 -13.27 -25.32 -6.38
N ALA A 168 -14.35 -24.78 -5.83
CA ALA A 168 -14.56 -24.72 -4.39
C ALA A 168 -14.64 -26.09 -3.71
N SER A 169 -14.84 -27.20 -4.45
CA SER A 169 -14.81 -28.55 -3.87
C SER A 169 -13.39 -29.00 -3.54
N LYS A 170 -12.39 -28.48 -4.24
CA LYS A 170 -10.96 -28.75 -4.02
C LYS A 170 -10.26 -27.68 -3.21
N TYR A 171 -10.70 -26.43 -3.37
CA TYR A 171 -10.08 -25.23 -2.81
C TYR A 171 -11.14 -24.32 -2.17
N PRO A 172 -11.81 -24.77 -1.08
CA PRO A 172 -13.00 -24.09 -0.54
C PRO A 172 -12.72 -22.68 0.00
N ASP A 173 -11.49 -22.42 0.45
CA ASP A 173 -11.10 -21.16 1.09
C ASP A 173 -9.93 -20.46 0.33
N TRP A 174 -9.79 -20.74 -0.97
CA TRP A 174 -8.72 -20.13 -1.74
C TRP A 174 -8.92 -18.61 -1.86
N ASP A 175 -7.92 -17.84 -1.46
CA ASP A 175 -7.96 -16.39 -1.34
C ASP A 175 -6.71 -15.67 -1.87
N TRP A 176 -5.90 -16.37 -2.71
CA TRP A 176 -4.67 -15.87 -3.30
C TRP A 176 -3.70 -15.28 -2.27
N PRO A 177 -3.09 -16.10 -1.42
CA PRO A 177 -2.27 -15.64 -0.31
C PRO A 177 -1.06 -14.82 -0.78
N MET A 178 -0.65 -13.84 0.03
CA MET A 178 0.61 -13.16 -0.11
C MET A 178 1.67 -13.88 0.71
N PHE A 179 2.81 -14.20 0.10
CA PHE A 179 3.95 -14.78 0.80
C PHE A 179 4.85 -13.66 1.31
N VAL A 180 5.33 -13.79 2.54
CA VAL A 180 6.30 -12.89 3.16
C VAL A 180 7.51 -13.68 3.64
N GLY A 181 8.69 -13.17 3.31
CA GLY A 181 9.97 -13.72 3.76
C GLY A 181 10.27 -13.35 5.22
N PRO A 182 11.41 -13.80 5.77
CA PRO A 182 11.81 -13.50 7.14
C PRO A 182 12.25 -12.03 7.28
N VAL A 183 12.08 -11.48 8.48
CA VAL A 183 12.54 -10.12 8.85
C VAL A 183 14.05 -9.93 8.72
N SER A 184 14.83 -11.02 8.73
CA SER A 184 16.27 -10.98 8.44
C SER A 184 16.60 -10.49 7.03
N GLY A 185 15.58 -10.47 6.13
CA GLY A 185 15.76 -10.10 4.73
C GLY A 185 16.56 -11.13 3.91
N GLU A 186 16.75 -12.35 4.43
CA GLU A 186 17.41 -13.44 3.71
C GLU A 186 16.63 -13.79 2.44
N LYS A 187 17.33 -13.76 1.31
CA LYS A 187 16.73 -14.00 -0.01
C LYS A 187 16.51 -15.48 -0.27
N GLY A 188 15.43 -15.78 -1.03
CA GLY A 188 15.17 -17.12 -1.54
C GLY A 188 14.68 -18.13 -0.52
N THR A 189 14.30 -17.69 0.68
CA THR A 189 13.71 -18.55 1.70
C THR A 189 12.26 -18.89 1.37
N ASP A 190 11.75 -19.99 1.92
CA ASP A 190 10.32 -20.28 1.90
C ASP A 190 9.60 -19.19 2.69
N GLY A 191 8.60 -18.53 2.08
CA GLY A 191 7.83 -17.49 2.76
C GLY A 191 6.67 -18.06 3.56
N MET A 192 6.14 -17.24 4.47
CA MET A 192 4.90 -17.52 5.18
C MET A 192 3.72 -17.07 4.31
N PRO A 193 2.79 -17.96 3.91
CA PRO A 193 1.57 -17.56 3.21
C PRO A 193 0.62 -16.84 4.17
N ILE A 194 0.22 -15.64 3.80
CA ILE A 194 -0.72 -14.81 4.56
C ILE A 194 -2.04 -14.76 3.82
N HIS A 195 -3.04 -15.40 4.39
CA HIS A 195 -4.40 -15.45 3.88
C HIS A 195 -5.18 -14.22 4.32
N MET A 196 -5.89 -13.55 3.39
CA MET A 196 -6.64 -12.33 3.65
C MET A 196 -8.03 -12.39 3.03
N LYS A 197 -9.04 -12.02 3.80
CA LYS A 197 -10.41 -11.81 3.33
C LYS A 197 -10.67 -10.32 3.08
N PRO A 198 -11.72 -9.97 2.31
CA PRO A 198 -12.07 -8.58 2.11
C PRO A 198 -12.21 -7.82 3.44
N GLY A 199 -11.46 -6.72 3.55
CA GLY A 199 -11.32 -5.92 4.77
C GLY A 199 -10.08 -6.22 5.62
N ASP A 200 -9.38 -7.34 5.41
CA ASP A 200 -8.14 -7.67 6.11
C ASP A 200 -6.96 -6.91 5.52
N MET A 201 -6.05 -6.48 6.38
CA MET A 201 -4.81 -5.78 6.01
C MET A 201 -3.60 -6.54 6.51
N LEU A 202 -2.59 -6.68 5.67
CA LEU A 202 -1.24 -7.06 6.07
C LEU A 202 -0.37 -5.80 6.09
N ILE A 203 0.33 -5.56 7.20
CA ILE A 203 1.34 -4.52 7.38
C ILE A 203 2.70 -5.20 7.36
N TYR A 204 3.66 -4.68 6.61
CA TYR A 204 4.99 -5.30 6.50
C TYR A 204 6.08 -4.24 6.23
N ARG A 205 7.34 -4.60 6.54
CA ARG A 205 8.52 -3.77 6.21
C ARG A 205 8.88 -3.99 4.75
N GLY A 206 8.31 -3.15 3.87
CA GLY A 206 8.36 -3.35 2.43
C GLY A 206 9.78 -3.36 1.86
N ASP A 207 10.65 -2.50 2.35
CA ASP A 207 12.05 -2.37 1.95
C ASP A 207 12.97 -3.50 2.49
N VAL A 208 12.52 -4.22 3.52
CA VAL A 208 13.31 -5.28 4.20
C VAL A 208 12.82 -6.67 3.86
N VAL A 209 11.51 -6.91 3.94
CA VAL A 209 10.91 -8.25 3.82
C VAL A 209 10.61 -8.54 2.35
N GLU A 210 11.19 -9.61 1.80
CA GLU A 210 10.77 -10.10 0.48
C GLU A 210 9.33 -10.55 0.51
N HIS A 211 8.58 -10.21 -0.54
CA HIS A 211 7.19 -10.60 -0.66
C HIS A 211 6.80 -10.87 -2.11
N TRP A 212 5.79 -11.75 -2.30
CA TRP A 212 5.35 -12.18 -3.62
C TRP A 212 3.97 -12.86 -3.56
N ARG A 213 3.41 -13.09 -4.73
CA ARG A 213 2.20 -13.93 -4.92
C ARG A 213 2.41 -14.85 -6.10
N GLU A 214 2.00 -16.11 -5.92
CA GLU A 214 1.95 -17.10 -6.99
C GLU A 214 0.85 -16.73 -8.02
N PRO A 215 0.79 -17.36 -9.21
CA PRO A 215 -0.22 -17.02 -10.21
C PRO A 215 -1.65 -17.04 -9.66
N LEU A 216 -2.42 -15.99 -9.96
CA LEU A 216 -3.83 -15.84 -9.59
C LEU A 216 -4.69 -16.84 -10.35
N TRP A 217 -5.46 -17.68 -9.64
CA TRP A 217 -6.40 -18.62 -10.26
C TRP A 217 -7.79 -18.03 -10.42
N GLY A 218 -8.21 -17.13 -9.51
CA GLY A 218 -9.49 -16.44 -9.57
C GLY A 218 -9.62 -15.55 -10.80
N ASN A 219 -10.83 -15.09 -11.10
CA ASN A 219 -11.07 -14.17 -12.20
C ASN A 219 -10.39 -12.82 -11.97
N ASN A 220 -10.47 -12.29 -10.76
CA ASN A 220 -9.79 -11.06 -10.39
C ASN A 220 -9.61 -10.94 -8.87
N HIS A 221 -8.71 -10.02 -8.46
CA HIS A 221 -8.43 -9.70 -7.08
C HIS A 221 -8.00 -8.23 -6.93
N ALA A 222 -8.73 -7.45 -6.13
CA ALA A 222 -8.44 -6.05 -5.88
C ALA A 222 -7.67 -5.87 -4.57
N GLN A 223 -6.57 -5.11 -4.63
CA GLN A 223 -5.72 -4.73 -3.51
C GLN A 223 -5.52 -3.22 -3.47
N VAL A 224 -5.48 -2.70 -2.25
CA VAL A 224 -5.04 -1.32 -1.98
C VAL A 224 -3.79 -1.38 -1.12
N PHE A 225 -2.79 -0.62 -1.51
CA PHE A 225 -1.53 -0.47 -0.82
C PHE A 225 -1.48 0.93 -0.22
N LEU A 226 -1.22 1.02 1.09
CA LEU A 226 -1.00 2.26 1.80
C LEU A 226 0.43 2.26 2.32
N HIS A 227 1.20 3.28 1.96
CA HIS A 227 2.62 3.35 2.27
C HIS A 227 2.90 4.47 3.27
N TYR A 228 3.79 4.15 4.21
CA TYR A 228 4.20 5.05 5.28
C TYR A 228 5.71 4.96 5.46
N ASN A 229 6.31 6.03 5.97
CA ASN A 229 7.72 6.04 6.36
C ASN A 229 7.86 6.52 7.80
N GLU A 230 8.96 6.11 8.46
CA GLU A 230 9.30 6.64 9.77
C GLU A 230 9.59 8.14 9.67
N LYS A 231 8.97 8.94 10.52
CA LYS A 231 9.03 10.40 10.51
C LYS A 231 10.45 10.93 10.66
N GLU A 232 11.26 10.29 11.48
CA GLU A 232 12.67 10.61 11.69
C GLU A 232 13.59 9.65 10.88
N GLY A 233 13.02 8.88 9.93
CA GLY A 233 13.74 7.94 9.09
C GLY A 233 14.47 8.60 7.92
N GLN A 234 15.21 7.79 7.16
CA GLN A 234 16.00 8.24 6.01
C GLN A 234 15.14 8.82 4.88
N TYR A 235 13.92 8.32 4.74
CA TYR A 235 12.99 8.65 3.64
C TYR A 235 11.77 9.45 4.13
N ASN A 236 11.95 10.33 5.08
CA ASN A 236 10.92 11.14 5.72
C ASN A 236 10.34 12.24 4.82
N ILE A 237 9.91 11.89 3.62
CA ILE A 237 9.30 12.81 2.66
C ILE A 237 7.77 12.61 2.69
N PRO A 238 7.01 13.54 3.31
CA PRO A 238 5.55 13.44 3.36
C PRO A 238 4.94 13.39 1.96
N PHE A 239 3.87 12.62 1.81
CA PHE A 239 3.06 12.50 0.59
C PHE A 239 3.85 12.08 -0.66
N ASP A 240 4.99 11.37 -0.46
CA ASP A 240 5.92 10.98 -1.54
C ASP A 240 6.41 12.20 -2.35
N GLY A 241 6.58 13.36 -1.66
CA GLY A 241 7.00 14.62 -2.25
C GLY A 241 5.95 15.38 -3.06
N ARG A 242 4.69 14.96 -3.02
CA ARG A 242 3.57 15.71 -3.59
C ARG A 242 3.17 16.87 -2.66
N PRO A 243 2.60 17.98 -3.17
CA PRO A 243 2.13 19.08 -2.35
C PRO A 243 1.07 18.70 -1.32
N LEU A 244 0.20 17.73 -1.67
CA LEU A 244 -0.85 17.18 -0.81
C LEU A 244 -1.29 15.79 -1.31
N LEU A 245 -1.98 15.03 -0.47
CA LEU A 245 -2.61 13.78 -0.85
C LEU A 245 -3.72 14.00 -1.89
N GLY A 246 -3.99 13.01 -2.72
CA GLY A 246 -4.94 13.09 -3.85
C GLY A 246 -4.36 13.72 -5.11
N MET A 247 -3.10 14.18 -5.08
CA MET A 247 -2.42 14.66 -6.28
C MET A 247 -1.77 13.51 -7.05
N PRO A 248 -1.71 13.59 -8.40
CA PRO A 248 -1.01 12.61 -9.24
C PRO A 248 0.50 12.54 -8.97
N ALA A 249 1.12 11.42 -9.39
CA ALA A 249 2.56 11.18 -9.24
C ALA A 249 3.45 12.23 -9.96
N THR A 250 2.96 12.85 -11.03
CA THR A 250 3.66 13.92 -11.77
C THR A 250 3.95 15.16 -10.92
N PHE A 251 3.27 15.34 -9.79
CA PHE A 251 3.53 16.44 -8.86
C PHE A 251 4.57 16.12 -7.77
N ARG A 252 5.22 14.97 -7.86
CA ARG A 252 6.30 14.60 -6.92
C ARG A 252 7.49 15.54 -7.04
N SER A 253 8.08 15.90 -5.92
CA SER A 253 9.27 16.74 -5.88
C SER A 253 10.49 16.00 -6.47
N LYS A 254 11.46 16.78 -6.99
CA LYS A 254 12.73 16.21 -7.46
C LYS A 254 13.46 15.44 -6.36
N GLU A 255 13.44 15.93 -5.12
CA GLU A 255 14.04 15.24 -3.98
C GLU A 255 13.45 13.83 -3.76
N ALA A 256 12.12 13.70 -3.87
CA ALA A 256 11.47 12.40 -3.74
C ALA A 256 11.80 11.44 -4.90
N LEU A 257 11.97 11.97 -6.09
CA LEU A 257 12.40 11.19 -7.26
C LEU A 257 13.84 10.69 -7.09
N ASP A 258 14.77 11.59 -6.78
CA ASP A 258 16.20 11.28 -6.63
C ASP A 258 16.42 10.21 -5.54
N LYS A 259 15.77 10.34 -4.37
CA LYS A 259 15.88 9.36 -3.28
C LYS A 259 15.32 7.97 -3.59
N ASN A 260 14.40 7.86 -4.53
CA ASN A 260 13.82 6.57 -4.94
C ASN A 260 14.60 5.90 -6.08
N ASP A 261 15.31 6.67 -6.91
CA ASP A 261 16.05 6.14 -8.08
C ASP A 261 17.39 5.50 -7.70
N ASP A 262 18.03 5.94 -6.61
CA ASP A 262 19.32 5.40 -6.15
C ASP A 262 19.30 3.89 -5.81
N VAL A 263 18.12 3.29 -5.65
CA VAL A 263 17.95 1.86 -5.30
C VAL A 263 17.62 0.97 -6.51
N ASN A 264 17.14 1.54 -7.62
CA ASN A 264 16.73 0.77 -8.81
C ASN A 264 17.90 0.32 -9.71
N THR A 265 19.14 0.75 -9.46
CA THR A 265 20.29 0.42 -10.29
C THR A 265 20.86 -0.98 -10.06
N GLU A 266 20.50 -1.69 -9.00
CA GLU A 266 21.06 -3.01 -8.70
C GLU A 266 20.19 -4.23 -9.10
N THR A 267 18.93 -4.04 -9.54
CA THR A 267 17.98 -5.16 -9.78
C THR A 267 17.46 -5.31 -11.21
N GLN A 268 17.92 -4.53 -12.18
CA GLN A 268 17.48 -4.68 -13.58
C GLN A 268 18.52 -5.35 -14.46
N THR A 269 18.62 -6.69 -14.40
CA THR A 269 19.03 -7.49 -15.56
C THR A 269 17.77 -7.96 -16.27
N THR A 270 17.26 -7.17 -17.19
CA THR A 270 16.16 -7.54 -18.06
C THR A 270 16.67 -8.32 -19.26
N GLU A 271 16.31 -9.61 -19.36
CA GLU A 271 16.28 -10.27 -20.66
C GLU A 271 15.07 -9.77 -21.48
N PRO A 272 15.22 -9.54 -22.80
CA PRO A 272 14.13 -9.02 -23.62
C PRO A 272 13.04 -10.08 -23.84
N VAL A 273 11.80 -9.74 -23.47
CA VAL A 273 10.61 -10.54 -23.75
C VAL A 273 10.37 -10.58 -25.26
N LYS A 274 10.41 -11.76 -25.86
CA LYS A 274 10.00 -12.00 -27.25
C LYS A 274 8.48 -11.84 -27.36
N ASN A 275 8.07 -10.95 -28.28
CA ASN A 275 6.68 -10.72 -28.68
C ASN A 275 5.92 -12.02 -28.99
N GLY A 276 4.98 -12.40 -28.14
CA GLY A 276 3.96 -13.41 -28.43
C GLY A 276 2.60 -12.73 -28.60
N LYS A 277 2.06 -12.75 -29.82
CA LYS A 277 0.69 -12.32 -30.10
C LYS A 277 -0.30 -13.16 -29.30
N VAL A 278 -1.10 -12.52 -28.48
CA VAL A 278 -2.32 -13.11 -27.95
C VAL A 278 -3.44 -12.89 -28.96
N ILE A 279 -4.04 -13.97 -29.43
CA ILE A 279 -5.26 -13.98 -30.26
C ILE A 279 -6.40 -14.27 -29.28
N TYR A 280 -7.45 -13.44 -29.33
CA TYR A 280 -8.69 -13.56 -28.56
C TYR A 280 -9.47 -14.83 -28.92
#